data_4f6e86c74f5c58f818ed26583696c936
#
_entry.id   4f6e86c74f5c58f818ed26583696c936
#
_cell.length_a   1.000
_cell.length_b   1.000
_cell.length_c   1.000
_cell.angle_alpha   90.00
_cell.angle_beta   90.00
_cell.angle_gamma   90.00
#
_symmetry.space_group_name_H-M   'P 1'
#
loop_
_entity.id
_entity.type
_entity.pdbx_description
1 polymer ?
#
loop_
_entity_poly.entity_id
_entity_poly.type
_entity_poly.pdbx_seq_one_letter_code
_entity_poly.pdbx_strand_id
1 'polypeptide(L)'
;MSRYSLSQLSDALLLAELPRIAARDRATTAELLAHLAEAELRRLYAAAGYSSMLAYCVGHLRYSDAAAAKRIHAARIAHAHPVLFDMIADGRMSLATLVVLGPQLTPSHADELIAAASGKSRSELESLLAARAPRPEMFEWGTEPNPDDSGNSYAPGRVAPSFSPEIGSIPVPSSGGTIKPIDEDRIALQVTVSRHTQQKLQRAKELLGFEVAGNDTAAVLERALDALIESLEKKRFGRHTKHRASGAASDPRHIPSALRDEVATRDSEQCTFVSEAGQRCESRHALEYDHIVPLAQGGVTRAENLRLLCPAHNQYEADRRLGRAFMNARRKRHAPLVNHARNAFPDAEDVRAALVTVGFSKEQIAPAMEFAAGLPSETSAPERVRAILRLRAASQREAVVSPRPGGRGPAEP
;
A
#
# COMPACT_ATOMS: atom_id res chain seq x y z
N MET A 1 43.74 18.02 7.05
CA MET A 1 43.58 16.55 7.25
C MET A 1 42.09 16.22 7.32
N SER A 2 41.67 15.11 6.72
CA SER A 2 40.25 14.70 6.77
C SER A 2 39.88 14.37 8.22
N ARG A 3 38.69 14.82 8.67
CA ARG A 3 38.08 14.50 9.98
C ARG A 3 38.01 12.99 10.25
N TYR A 4 38.06 12.18 9.21
CA TYR A 4 37.95 10.72 9.26
C TYR A 4 39.29 10.00 9.08
N SER A 5 40.43 10.72 9.09
CA SER A 5 41.74 10.10 9.08
C SER A 5 42.14 9.72 10.51
N LEU A 6 42.04 8.44 10.82
CA LEU A 6 42.27 7.88 12.16
C LEU A 6 43.63 7.13 12.26
N SER A 7 44.49 7.25 11.24
CA SER A 7 45.77 6.54 11.16
C SER A 7 46.76 6.88 12.28
N GLN A 8 46.49 7.97 13.02
CA GLN A 8 47.33 8.41 14.14
C GLN A 8 46.86 7.86 15.49
N LEU A 9 45.68 7.21 15.54
CA LEU A 9 45.17 6.62 16.77
C LEU A 9 45.83 5.25 17.01
N SER A 10 46.10 4.93 18.28
CA SER A 10 46.52 3.59 18.65
C SER A 10 45.35 2.59 18.54
N ASP A 11 45.69 1.31 18.30
CA ASP A 11 44.69 0.23 18.20
C ASP A 11 43.84 0.15 19.46
N ALA A 12 44.44 0.31 20.64
CA ALA A 12 43.72 0.32 21.91
C ALA A 12 42.67 1.45 21.98
N LEU A 13 42.99 2.64 21.50
CA LEU A 13 42.08 3.78 21.50
C LEU A 13 40.97 3.59 20.47
N LEU A 14 41.25 3.06 19.27
CA LEU A 14 40.28 2.71 18.28
C LEU A 14 39.28 1.70 18.82
N LEU A 15 39.74 0.61 19.43
CA LEU A 15 38.87 -0.41 20.01
C LEU A 15 38.05 0.10 21.19
N ALA A 16 38.55 1.03 21.98
CA ALA A 16 37.84 1.65 23.10
C ALA A 16 36.70 2.60 22.62
N GLU A 17 36.90 3.31 21.50
CA GLU A 17 35.94 4.27 20.96
C GLU A 17 34.79 3.59 20.19
N LEU A 18 35.03 2.46 19.50
CA LEU A 18 34.02 1.77 18.70
C LEU A 18 32.72 1.45 19.47
N PRO A 19 32.75 0.85 20.69
CA PRO A 19 31.53 0.58 21.46
C PRO A 19 30.80 1.86 21.84
N ARG A 20 31.48 2.96 22.13
CA ARG A 20 30.89 4.25 22.48
C ARG A 20 30.18 4.88 21.28
N ILE A 21 30.78 4.84 20.10
CA ILE A 21 30.19 5.32 18.86
C ILE A 21 28.97 4.48 18.50
N ALA A 22 29.09 3.14 18.59
CA ALA A 22 27.97 2.24 18.32
C ALA A 22 26.78 2.44 19.29
N ALA A 23 27.07 2.69 20.57
CA ALA A 23 26.02 3.00 21.54
C ALA A 23 25.32 4.33 21.22
N ARG A 24 26.07 5.36 20.84
CA ARG A 24 25.51 6.65 20.40
C ARG A 24 24.68 6.51 19.14
N ASP A 25 25.14 5.75 18.17
CA ASP A 25 24.39 5.49 16.93
C ASP A 25 23.04 4.82 17.21
N ARG A 26 23.01 3.83 18.10
CA ARG A 26 21.75 3.17 18.52
C ARG A 26 20.80 4.13 19.23
N ALA A 27 21.31 4.92 20.18
CA ALA A 27 20.51 5.92 20.89
C ALA A 27 19.93 6.97 19.93
N THR A 28 20.78 7.50 19.03
CA THR A 28 20.34 8.45 17.98
C THR A 28 19.33 7.81 17.02
N THR A 29 19.49 6.54 16.69
CA THR A 29 18.53 5.80 15.86
C THR A 29 17.18 5.70 16.56
N ALA A 30 17.12 5.32 17.84
CA ALA A 30 15.88 5.25 18.60
C ALA A 30 15.18 6.61 18.68
N GLU A 31 15.92 7.66 18.96
CA GLU A 31 15.43 9.04 18.99
C GLU A 31 14.88 9.47 17.62
N LEU A 32 15.59 9.19 16.54
CA LEU A 32 15.15 9.47 15.18
C LEU A 32 13.82 8.76 14.86
N LEU A 33 13.69 7.48 15.21
CA LEU A 33 12.45 6.73 14.99
C LEU A 33 11.27 7.32 15.77
N ALA A 34 11.48 7.76 17.01
CA ALA A 34 10.46 8.41 17.81
C ALA A 34 10.00 9.73 17.15
N HIS A 35 10.92 10.54 16.65
CA HIS A 35 10.62 11.77 15.93
C HIS A 35 9.90 11.50 14.60
N LEU A 36 10.32 10.47 13.85
CA LEU A 36 9.64 10.08 12.60
C LEU A 36 8.20 9.63 12.85
N ALA A 37 7.96 8.84 13.89
CA ALA A 37 6.64 8.40 14.27
C ALA A 37 5.72 9.58 14.62
N GLU A 38 6.19 10.50 15.45
CA GLU A 38 5.43 11.68 15.86
C GLU A 38 5.21 12.65 14.70
N ALA A 39 6.21 12.87 13.85
CA ALA A 39 6.09 13.69 12.65
C ALA A 39 5.06 13.10 11.68
N GLU A 40 4.99 11.79 11.53
CA GLU A 40 4.00 11.11 10.71
C GLU A 40 2.59 11.22 11.33
N LEU A 41 2.46 11.00 12.62
CA LEU A 41 1.18 11.13 13.34
C LEU A 41 0.60 12.54 13.22
N ARG A 42 1.44 13.56 13.35
CA ARG A 42 1.07 14.98 13.17
C ARG A 42 0.99 15.42 11.72
N ARG A 43 1.43 14.59 10.76
CA ARG A 43 1.50 14.89 9.32
C ARG A 43 2.35 16.13 9.01
N LEU A 44 3.44 16.33 9.72
CA LEU A 44 4.28 17.50 9.56
C LEU A 44 4.95 17.57 8.17
N TYR A 45 5.12 16.43 7.52
CA TYR A 45 5.59 16.36 6.13
C TYR A 45 4.68 17.13 5.15
N ALA A 46 3.37 17.20 5.39
CA ALA A 46 2.45 17.93 4.51
C ALA A 46 2.65 19.45 4.60
N ALA A 47 2.84 20.00 5.79
CA ALA A 47 3.18 21.41 5.97
C ALA A 47 4.51 21.78 5.28
N ALA A 48 5.46 20.84 5.26
CA ALA A 48 6.76 20.98 4.60
C ALA A 48 6.72 20.84 3.06
N GLY A 49 5.55 20.57 2.46
CA GLY A 49 5.40 20.48 1.01
C GLY A 49 5.55 19.07 0.44
N TYR A 50 5.56 18.03 1.28
CA TYR A 50 5.72 16.65 0.83
C TYR A 50 4.38 15.90 0.90
N SER A 51 4.15 15.00 -0.08
CA SER A 51 2.91 14.24 -0.19
C SER A 51 2.84 13.03 0.75
N SER A 52 3.98 12.62 1.31
CA SER A 52 4.07 11.49 2.23
C SER A 52 5.30 11.58 3.13
N MET A 53 5.31 10.80 4.22
CA MET A 53 6.49 10.67 5.09
C MET A 53 7.69 10.09 4.32
N LEU A 54 7.45 9.18 3.36
CA LEU A 54 8.50 8.65 2.49
C LEU A 54 9.11 9.76 1.63
N ALA A 55 8.28 10.55 0.96
CA ALA A 55 8.75 11.67 0.14
C ALA A 55 9.56 12.69 0.97
N TYR A 56 9.15 12.94 2.22
CA TYR A 56 9.89 13.80 3.14
C TYR A 56 11.24 13.20 3.52
N CYS A 57 11.28 11.92 3.88
CA CYS A 57 12.53 11.25 4.24
C CYS A 57 13.52 11.20 3.07
N VAL A 58 13.05 10.97 1.86
CA VAL A 58 13.92 10.92 0.68
C VAL A 58 14.34 12.33 0.24
N GLY A 59 13.38 13.23 0.07
CA GLY A 59 13.61 14.58 -0.47
C GLY A 59 14.32 15.51 0.52
N HIS A 60 13.88 15.53 1.80
CA HIS A 60 14.38 16.45 2.82
C HIS A 60 15.51 15.86 3.65
N LEU A 61 15.32 14.62 4.18
CA LEU A 61 16.31 13.98 5.04
C LEU A 61 17.40 13.25 4.24
N ARG A 62 17.27 13.16 2.91
CA ARG A 62 18.28 12.58 2.01
C ARG A 62 18.56 11.09 2.24
N TYR A 63 17.57 10.33 2.72
CA TYR A 63 17.68 8.89 2.77
C TYR A 63 17.40 8.27 1.40
N SER A 64 17.98 7.10 1.12
CA SER A 64 17.51 6.26 0.00
C SER A 64 16.10 5.72 0.29
N ASP A 65 15.34 5.39 -0.75
CA ASP A 65 13.97 4.85 -0.62
C ASP A 65 13.90 3.67 0.34
N ALA A 66 14.83 2.71 0.20
CA ALA A 66 14.87 1.53 1.06
C ALA A 66 15.20 1.87 2.53
N ALA A 67 16.12 2.83 2.75
CA ALA A 67 16.49 3.27 4.10
C ALA A 67 15.36 4.06 4.76
N ALA A 68 14.65 4.89 3.99
CA ALA A 68 13.48 5.64 4.45
C ALA A 68 12.32 4.70 4.79
N ALA A 69 11.95 3.79 3.87
CA ALA A 69 10.87 2.83 4.08
C ALA A 69 11.10 1.96 5.33
N LYS A 70 12.33 1.45 5.50
CA LYS A 70 12.70 0.65 6.67
C LYS A 70 12.54 1.42 7.98
N ARG A 71 12.99 2.68 8.03
CA ARG A 71 12.89 3.53 9.22
C ARG A 71 11.45 3.91 9.55
N ILE A 72 10.67 4.28 8.56
CA ILE A 72 9.24 4.61 8.73
C ILE A 72 8.49 3.39 9.26
N HIS A 73 8.72 2.21 8.68
CA HIS A 73 8.10 0.97 9.14
C HIS A 73 8.48 0.66 10.59
N ALA A 74 9.78 0.73 10.93
CA ALA A 74 10.27 0.54 12.29
C ALA A 74 9.69 1.57 13.28
N ALA A 75 9.59 2.84 12.88
CA ALA A 75 8.99 3.90 13.68
C ALA A 75 7.52 3.63 14.03
N ARG A 76 6.73 3.15 13.07
CA ARG A 76 5.33 2.77 13.28
C ARG A 76 5.17 1.62 14.26
N ILE A 77 6.02 0.59 14.14
CA ILE A 77 6.01 -0.56 15.07
C ILE A 77 6.39 -0.10 16.48
N ALA A 78 7.48 0.66 16.61
CA ALA A 78 7.95 1.15 17.90
C ALA A 78 6.96 2.14 18.55
N HIS A 79 6.23 2.92 17.76
CA HIS A 79 5.16 3.79 18.27
C HIS A 79 4.00 3.00 18.87
N ALA A 80 3.65 1.86 18.27
CA ALA A 80 2.62 0.97 18.81
C ALA A 80 3.08 0.23 20.07
N HIS A 81 4.39 0.04 20.24
CA HIS A 81 5.01 -0.66 21.37
C HIS A 81 6.23 0.13 21.88
N PRO A 82 6.02 1.19 22.72
CA PRO A 82 7.07 2.14 23.10
C PRO A 82 8.33 1.53 23.74
N VAL A 83 8.23 0.41 24.41
CA VAL A 83 9.38 -0.33 24.97
C VAL A 83 10.46 -0.66 23.91
N LEU A 84 10.08 -0.73 22.64
CA LEU A 84 11.00 -1.01 21.54
C LEU A 84 11.99 0.12 21.30
N PHE A 85 11.66 1.38 21.63
CA PHE A 85 12.63 2.49 21.54
C PHE A 85 13.80 2.27 22.49
N ASP A 86 13.52 1.91 23.75
CA ASP A 86 14.56 1.61 24.74
C ASP A 86 15.38 0.38 24.33
N MET A 87 14.74 -0.65 23.81
CA MET A 87 15.44 -1.87 23.34
C MET A 87 16.35 -1.59 22.16
N ILE A 88 16.00 -0.65 21.28
CA ILE A 88 16.89 -0.21 20.19
C ILE A 88 18.05 0.59 20.75
N ALA A 89 17.79 1.55 21.65
CA ALA A 89 18.83 2.37 22.26
C ALA A 89 19.86 1.53 23.02
N ASP A 90 19.42 0.51 23.76
CA ASP A 90 20.28 -0.41 24.53
C ASP A 90 20.97 -1.47 23.63
N GLY A 91 20.54 -1.61 22.38
CA GLY A 91 21.06 -2.61 21.46
C GLY A 91 20.49 -4.01 21.62
N ARG A 92 19.43 -4.17 22.41
CA ARG A 92 18.69 -5.43 22.56
C ARG A 92 17.81 -5.75 21.34
N MET A 93 17.54 -4.75 20.50
CA MET A 93 16.76 -4.88 19.26
C MET A 93 17.42 -4.12 18.13
N SER A 94 17.63 -4.76 16.98
CA SER A 94 18.10 -4.07 15.78
C SER A 94 16.94 -3.66 14.88
N LEU A 95 17.14 -2.66 13.99
CA LEU A 95 16.14 -2.32 12.98
C LEU A 95 15.76 -3.50 12.08
N ALA A 96 16.72 -4.38 11.77
CA ALA A 96 16.46 -5.55 10.94
C ALA A 96 15.57 -6.56 11.67
N THR A 97 15.84 -6.80 12.95
CA THR A 97 15.04 -7.67 13.81
C THR A 97 13.63 -7.11 14.01
N LEU A 98 13.51 -5.81 14.26
CA LEU A 98 12.22 -5.15 14.46
C LEU A 98 11.29 -5.24 13.24
N VAL A 99 11.84 -5.07 12.03
CA VAL A 99 11.06 -5.18 10.78
C VAL A 99 10.53 -6.60 10.57
N VAL A 100 11.28 -7.63 10.95
CA VAL A 100 10.84 -9.03 10.90
C VAL A 100 9.79 -9.34 11.97
N LEU A 101 9.97 -8.78 13.17
CA LEU A 101 9.07 -8.97 14.31
C LEU A 101 7.70 -8.30 14.09
N GLY A 102 7.67 -7.10 13.52
CA GLY A 102 6.50 -6.25 13.47
C GLY A 102 5.22 -6.90 12.93
N PRO A 103 5.24 -7.63 11.79
CA PRO A 103 4.07 -8.32 11.25
C PRO A 103 3.49 -9.40 12.16
N GLN A 104 4.27 -9.88 13.13
CA GLN A 104 3.89 -10.95 14.06
C GLN A 104 3.33 -10.42 15.39
N LEU A 105 3.44 -9.12 15.63
CA LEU A 105 2.94 -8.51 16.87
C LEU A 105 1.43 -8.37 16.81
N THR A 106 0.74 -9.10 17.66
CA THR A 106 -0.70 -8.99 17.87
C THR A 106 -0.97 -8.57 19.32
N PRO A 107 -2.09 -7.90 19.60
CA PRO A 107 -2.38 -7.41 20.96
C PRO A 107 -2.34 -8.50 22.03
N SER A 108 -2.58 -9.76 21.67
CA SER A 108 -2.67 -10.88 22.61
C SER A 108 -1.31 -11.43 23.08
N HIS A 109 -0.23 -11.24 22.30
CA HIS A 109 1.08 -11.81 22.63
C HIS A 109 2.27 -10.93 22.23
N ALA A 110 2.01 -9.63 22.01
CA ALA A 110 3.08 -8.70 21.64
C ALA A 110 4.18 -8.64 22.70
N ASP A 111 3.82 -8.48 23.98
CA ASP A 111 4.80 -8.35 25.08
C ASP A 111 5.66 -9.59 25.23
N GLU A 112 5.06 -10.78 25.14
CA GLU A 112 5.78 -12.05 25.21
C GLU A 112 6.75 -12.21 24.04
N LEU A 113 6.28 -11.85 22.82
CA LEU A 113 7.09 -11.98 21.62
C LEU A 113 8.24 -10.98 21.58
N ILE A 114 8.00 -9.75 22.04
CA ILE A 114 9.02 -8.70 22.19
C ILE A 114 10.10 -9.16 23.19
N ALA A 115 9.69 -9.71 24.35
CA ALA A 115 10.61 -10.24 25.34
C ALA A 115 11.45 -11.41 24.78
N ALA A 116 10.81 -12.33 24.05
CA ALA A 116 11.48 -13.47 23.43
C ALA A 116 12.45 -13.08 22.30
N ALA A 117 12.22 -11.95 21.63
CA ALA A 117 13.05 -11.41 20.57
C ALA A 117 14.26 -10.61 21.09
N SER A 118 14.29 -10.27 22.39
CA SER A 118 15.34 -9.47 23.00
C SER A 118 16.73 -10.13 22.85
N GLY A 119 17.69 -9.37 22.36
CA GLY A 119 19.08 -9.83 22.15
C GLY A 119 19.28 -10.82 21.00
N LYS A 120 18.22 -11.17 20.27
CA LYS A 120 18.34 -12.13 19.15
C LYS A 120 18.78 -11.45 17.86
N SER A 121 19.63 -12.15 17.12
CA SER A 121 19.91 -11.80 15.74
C SER A 121 18.67 -12.05 14.85
N ARG A 122 18.69 -11.51 13.64
CA ARG A 122 17.62 -11.74 12.66
C ARG A 122 17.38 -13.22 12.40
N SER A 123 18.44 -14.02 12.22
CA SER A 123 18.33 -15.45 11.93
C SER A 123 17.74 -16.23 13.10
N GLU A 124 18.15 -15.92 14.34
CA GLU A 124 17.60 -16.53 15.56
C GLU A 124 16.13 -16.17 15.76
N LEU A 125 15.73 -14.95 15.42
CA LEU A 125 14.32 -14.55 15.47
C LEU A 125 13.50 -15.27 14.40
N GLU A 126 13.98 -15.34 13.16
CA GLU A 126 13.32 -16.08 12.08
C GLU A 126 13.12 -17.56 12.46
N SER A 127 14.12 -18.18 13.08
CA SER A 127 14.01 -19.56 13.60
C SER A 127 12.98 -19.68 14.73
N LEU A 128 12.95 -18.73 15.66
CA LEU A 128 11.98 -18.68 16.74
C LEU A 128 10.54 -18.54 16.21
N LEU A 129 10.34 -17.66 15.23
CA LEU A 129 9.04 -17.43 14.59
C LEU A 129 8.58 -18.67 13.79
N ALA A 130 9.49 -19.32 13.07
CA ALA A 130 9.20 -20.56 12.35
C ALA A 130 8.79 -21.69 13.27
N ALA A 131 9.40 -21.80 14.46
CA ALA A 131 9.03 -22.80 15.47
C ALA A 131 7.62 -22.55 16.07
N ARG A 132 7.19 -21.28 16.16
CA ARG A 132 5.85 -20.92 16.69
C ARG A 132 4.73 -21.06 15.66
N ALA A 133 5.03 -20.84 14.40
CA ALA A 133 4.09 -20.98 13.29
C ALA A 133 4.79 -21.74 12.15
N PRO A 134 4.85 -23.09 12.25
CA PRO A 134 5.44 -23.89 11.18
C PRO A 134 4.67 -23.62 9.90
N ARG A 135 5.37 -23.11 8.88
CA ARG A 135 4.82 -23.04 7.54
C ARG A 135 4.55 -24.45 7.08
N PRO A 136 3.35 -24.77 6.52
CA PRO A 136 3.16 -26.05 5.89
C PRO A 136 4.27 -26.20 4.84
N GLU A 137 4.96 -27.34 4.84
CA GLU A 137 5.96 -27.66 3.84
C GLU A 137 5.35 -27.41 2.47
N MET A 138 5.90 -26.45 1.72
CA MET A 138 5.58 -26.35 0.31
C MET A 138 6.15 -27.63 -0.29
N PHE A 139 5.27 -28.55 -0.65
CA PHE A 139 5.62 -29.67 -1.48
C PHE A 139 6.33 -29.11 -2.71
N GLU A 140 7.65 -29.23 -2.74
CA GLU A 140 8.37 -29.17 -3.99
C GLU A 140 7.79 -30.30 -4.84
N TRP A 141 7.09 -29.96 -5.89
CA TRP A 141 6.78 -30.89 -6.94
C TRP A 141 8.14 -31.36 -7.47
N GLY A 142 8.57 -32.53 -6.98
CA GLY A 142 9.74 -33.19 -7.47
C GLY A 142 9.59 -33.34 -8.96
N THR A 143 10.50 -32.75 -9.70
CA THR A 143 10.85 -33.21 -11.05
C THR A 143 11.24 -34.66 -10.85
N GLU A 144 10.40 -35.59 -11.33
CA GLU A 144 10.80 -36.99 -11.45
C GLU A 144 12.10 -37.04 -12.22
N PRO A 145 13.12 -37.78 -11.72
CA PRO A 145 14.37 -37.89 -12.44
C PRO A 145 14.08 -38.61 -13.77
N ASN A 146 14.39 -37.93 -14.85
CA ASN A 146 14.37 -38.53 -16.21
C ASN A 146 15.35 -39.71 -16.22
N PRO A 147 14.93 -40.96 -16.53
CA PRO A 147 15.77 -42.12 -16.41
C PRO A 147 16.86 -42.22 -17.48
N ASP A 148 17.03 -41.22 -18.36
CA ASP A 148 17.96 -41.30 -19.50
C ASP A 148 19.21 -40.40 -19.42
N ASP A 149 19.59 -39.89 -18.21
CA ASP A 149 20.85 -39.15 -18.10
C ASP A 149 21.94 -39.99 -17.39
N SER A 150 22.37 -41.03 -18.08
CA SER A 150 23.57 -41.77 -17.78
C SER A 150 24.77 -41.18 -18.52
N GLY A 151 25.61 -40.45 -17.79
CA GLY A 151 27.01 -40.28 -18.19
C GLY A 151 27.48 -38.88 -18.55
N ASN A 152 28.02 -38.15 -17.60
CA ASN A 152 29.44 -37.77 -17.73
C ASN A 152 30.03 -37.29 -16.39
N SER A 153 30.95 -38.10 -15.90
CA SER A 153 31.88 -37.80 -14.80
C SER A 153 33.00 -36.90 -15.28
N TYR A 154 33.22 -35.73 -14.65
CA TYR A 154 34.53 -35.13 -14.48
C TYR A 154 34.61 -34.31 -13.15
N ALA A 155 35.53 -34.79 -12.31
CA ALA A 155 36.01 -34.13 -11.11
C ALA A 155 37.22 -33.21 -11.41
N PRO A 156 37.95 -32.63 -10.43
CA PRO A 156 37.64 -31.39 -9.74
C PRO A 156 38.73 -30.31 -9.98
N GLY A 157 38.43 -29.06 -9.79
CA GLY A 157 39.48 -28.05 -9.93
C GLY A 157 39.09 -26.65 -9.49
N ARG A 158 39.56 -26.31 -8.29
CA ARG A 158 39.89 -24.98 -7.78
C ARG A 158 38.76 -24.02 -7.38
N VAL A 159 38.63 -23.95 -6.08
CA VAL A 159 38.01 -22.90 -5.30
C VAL A 159 38.80 -21.59 -5.45
N ALA A 160 38.10 -20.52 -5.81
CA ALA A 160 38.51 -19.16 -5.51
C ALA A 160 37.36 -18.51 -4.71
N PRO A 161 37.64 -17.91 -3.54
CA PRO A 161 36.59 -17.26 -2.77
C PRO A 161 36.35 -15.87 -3.33
N SER A 162 35.29 -15.70 -4.10
CA SER A 162 34.75 -14.38 -4.40
C SER A 162 33.71 -14.06 -3.33
N PHE A 163 34.13 -13.29 -2.36
CA PHE A 163 33.24 -12.61 -1.41
C PHE A 163 32.48 -11.52 -2.17
N SER A 164 31.28 -11.80 -2.58
CA SER A 164 30.28 -10.78 -2.89
C SER A 164 29.32 -10.73 -1.73
N PRO A 165 29.17 -9.61 -1.03
CA PRO A 165 28.13 -9.45 -0.06
C PRO A 165 26.78 -9.28 -0.80
N GLU A 166 26.13 -10.35 -1.11
CA GLU A 166 24.71 -10.30 -1.45
C GLU A 166 23.96 -9.83 -0.21
N ILE A 167 23.62 -8.55 -0.21
CA ILE A 167 22.61 -8.00 0.69
C ILE A 167 21.31 -8.69 0.30
N GLY A 168 20.98 -9.75 1.04
CA GLY A 168 19.76 -10.51 0.88
C GLY A 168 18.54 -9.57 0.88
N SER A 169 17.94 -9.42 -0.27
CA SER A 169 16.66 -8.77 -0.45
C SER A 169 15.65 -9.46 0.45
N ILE A 170 15.02 -8.68 1.31
CA ILE A 170 13.85 -9.08 2.09
C ILE A 170 12.77 -9.48 1.07
N PRO A 171 12.23 -10.70 1.10
CA PRO A 171 11.06 -11.01 0.30
C PRO A 171 9.87 -10.28 0.92
N VAL A 172 9.63 -9.07 0.44
CA VAL A 172 8.28 -8.54 0.43
C VAL A 172 7.50 -9.48 -0.48
N PRO A 173 6.31 -9.97 -0.15
CA PRO A 173 5.49 -10.70 -1.10
C PRO A 173 5.05 -9.69 -2.17
N SER A 174 5.93 -9.48 -3.12
CA SER A 174 5.70 -8.62 -4.25
C SER A 174 5.11 -9.45 -5.37
N SER A 175 3.83 -9.29 -5.60
CA SER A 175 3.26 -9.38 -6.94
C SER A 175 3.88 -8.30 -7.87
N GLY A 176 5.06 -7.79 -7.54
CA GLY A 176 5.78 -6.74 -8.25
C GLY A 176 6.81 -7.32 -9.19
N GLY A 177 6.75 -6.91 -10.46
CA GLY A 177 7.78 -7.21 -11.44
C GLY A 177 9.12 -6.57 -11.08
N THR A 178 10.20 -7.11 -11.64
CA THR A 178 11.53 -6.53 -11.53
C THR A 178 11.78 -5.62 -12.74
N ILE A 179 12.23 -4.40 -12.47
CA ILE A 179 12.64 -3.43 -13.50
C ILE A 179 14.15 -3.28 -13.41
N LYS A 180 14.86 -3.58 -14.52
CA LYS A 180 16.32 -3.45 -14.61
C LYS A 180 16.68 -2.60 -15.83
N PRO A 181 17.43 -1.50 -15.68
CA PRO A 181 17.94 -0.76 -16.82
C PRO A 181 18.90 -1.66 -17.64
N ILE A 182 18.78 -1.64 -18.97
CA ILE A 182 19.69 -2.31 -19.90
C ILE A 182 20.67 -1.27 -20.45
N ASP A 183 20.16 -0.12 -20.90
CA ASP A 183 20.91 1.04 -21.39
C ASP A 183 20.11 2.34 -21.10
N GLU A 184 20.49 3.47 -21.73
CA GLU A 184 19.85 4.77 -21.53
C GLU A 184 18.37 4.77 -21.90
N ASP A 185 17.99 3.99 -22.94
CA ASP A 185 16.63 4.01 -23.51
C ASP A 185 15.82 2.76 -23.22
N ARG A 186 16.45 1.66 -22.75
CA ARG A 186 15.81 0.37 -22.59
C ARG A 186 15.90 -0.17 -21.18
N ILE A 187 14.78 -0.72 -20.73
CA ILE A 187 14.64 -1.41 -19.45
C ILE A 187 14.13 -2.84 -19.67
N ALA A 188 14.62 -3.78 -18.90
CA ALA A 188 14.03 -5.11 -18.79
C ALA A 188 12.90 -5.07 -17.75
N LEU A 189 11.69 -5.41 -18.19
CA LEU A 189 10.52 -5.55 -17.32
C LEU A 189 10.18 -7.03 -17.18
N GLN A 190 10.31 -7.58 -15.98
CA GLN A 190 9.91 -8.94 -15.67
C GLN A 190 8.72 -8.93 -14.72
N VAL A 191 7.59 -9.49 -15.14
CA VAL A 191 6.36 -9.58 -14.35
C VAL A 191 5.83 -11.00 -14.35
N THR A 192 5.35 -11.46 -13.19
CA THR A 192 4.61 -12.73 -13.09
C THR A 192 3.14 -12.44 -13.28
N VAL A 193 2.50 -13.09 -14.24
CA VAL A 193 1.10 -12.87 -14.59
C VAL A 193 0.28 -14.15 -14.43
N SER A 194 -1.03 -13.98 -14.18
CA SER A 194 -1.97 -15.10 -14.15
C SER A 194 -2.18 -15.69 -15.56
N ARG A 195 -2.63 -16.95 -15.64
CA ARG A 195 -3.04 -17.57 -16.93
C ARG A 195 -4.11 -16.75 -17.65
N HIS A 196 -5.02 -16.15 -16.91
CA HIS A 196 -6.04 -15.27 -17.48
C HIS A 196 -5.45 -14.02 -18.13
N THR A 197 -4.43 -13.40 -17.52
CA THR A 197 -3.71 -12.27 -18.12
C THR A 197 -2.94 -12.69 -19.37
N GLN A 198 -2.33 -13.87 -19.35
CA GLN A 198 -1.66 -14.45 -20.52
C GLN A 198 -2.64 -14.65 -21.69
N GLN A 199 -3.84 -15.18 -21.42
CA GLN A 199 -4.90 -15.34 -22.43
C GLN A 199 -5.34 -14.00 -23.03
N LYS A 200 -5.48 -12.95 -22.20
CA LYS A 200 -5.80 -11.60 -22.68
C LYS A 200 -4.68 -11.05 -23.56
N LEU A 201 -3.43 -11.24 -23.19
CA LEU A 201 -2.28 -10.83 -24.01
C LEU A 201 -2.27 -11.55 -25.35
N GLN A 202 -2.51 -12.86 -25.36
CA GLN A 202 -2.62 -13.63 -26.59
C GLN A 202 -3.77 -13.13 -27.47
N ARG A 203 -4.95 -12.86 -26.86
CA ARG A 203 -6.08 -12.31 -27.58
C ARG A 203 -5.82 -10.93 -28.16
N ALA A 204 -5.09 -10.07 -27.44
CA ALA A 204 -4.68 -8.76 -27.94
C ALA A 204 -3.75 -8.89 -29.15
N LYS A 205 -2.80 -9.83 -29.13
CA LYS A 205 -1.92 -10.13 -30.28
C LYS A 205 -2.71 -10.59 -31.49
N GLU A 206 -3.68 -11.49 -31.33
CA GLU A 206 -4.55 -11.96 -32.40
C GLU A 206 -5.35 -10.82 -33.06
N LEU A 207 -5.90 -9.92 -32.23
CA LEU A 207 -6.70 -8.79 -32.72
C LEU A 207 -5.86 -7.73 -33.44
N LEU A 208 -4.63 -7.53 -33.02
CA LEU A 208 -3.69 -6.61 -33.68
C LEU A 208 -3.16 -7.14 -35.01
N GLY A 209 -3.15 -8.48 -35.19
CA GLY A 209 -2.81 -9.12 -36.45
C GLY A 209 -1.46 -8.67 -36.98
N PHE A 210 -1.44 -8.19 -38.25
CA PHE A 210 -0.22 -7.73 -38.92
C PHE A 210 0.24 -6.31 -38.53
N GLU A 211 -0.51 -5.58 -37.73
CA GLU A 211 -0.14 -4.21 -37.28
C GLU A 211 1.05 -4.20 -36.31
N VAL A 212 1.32 -5.35 -35.68
CA VAL A 212 2.49 -5.54 -34.81
C VAL A 212 3.37 -6.61 -35.45
N ALA A 213 4.60 -6.26 -35.81
CA ALA A 213 5.55 -7.19 -36.41
C ALA A 213 5.79 -8.38 -35.49
N GLY A 214 5.45 -9.58 -35.94
CA GLY A 214 5.69 -10.87 -35.29
C GLY A 214 5.59 -10.89 -33.80
N ASN A 215 4.92 -11.47 -33.04
CA ASN A 215 4.87 -11.80 -31.61
C ASN A 215 5.49 -10.79 -30.62
N ASP A 216 5.67 -9.51 -31.03
CA ASP A 216 6.29 -8.47 -30.22
C ASP A 216 5.39 -8.05 -29.05
N THR A 217 5.73 -8.59 -27.88
CA THR A 217 5.01 -8.31 -26.64
C THR A 217 5.20 -6.86 -26.17
N ALA A 218 6.36 -6.24 -26.48
CA ALA A 218 6.63 -4.87 -26.07
C ALA A 218 5.71 -3.89 -26.80
N ALA A 219 5.55 -4.04 -28.13
CA ALA A 219 4.64 -3.21 -28.94
C ALA A 219 3.15 -3.39 -28.51
N VAL A 220 2.74 -4.59 -28.13
CA VAL A 220 1.38 -4.82 -27.58
C VAL A 220 1.19 -4.11 -26.25
N LEU A 221 2.20 -4.16 -25.35
CA LEU A 221 2.15 -3.47 -24.06
C LEU A 221 2.13 -1.95 -24.26
N GLU A 222 2.93 -1.39 -25.15
CA GLU A 222 2.94 0.03 -25.46
C GLU A 222 1.56 0.52 -25.89
N ARG A 223 0.96 -0.12 -26.90
CA ARG A 223 -0.42 0.23 -27.34
C ARG A 223 -1.47 0.06 -26.27
N ALA A 224 -1.35 -0.98 -25.45
CA ALA A 224 -2.28 -1.19 -24.33
C ALA A 224 -2.15 -0.09 -23.26
N LEU A 225 -0.93 0.36 -22.99
CA LEU A 225 -0.65 1.46 -22.07
C LEU A 225 -1.15 2.78 -22.63
N ASP A 226 -0.94 3.08 -23.92
CA ASP A 226 -1.45 4.29 -24.57
C ASP A 226 -2.99 4.37 -24.48
N ALA A 227 -3.68 3.28 -24.82
CA ALA A 227 -5.13 3.21 -24.73
C ALA A 227 -5.64 3.35 -23.28
N LEU A 228 -4.91 2.77 -22.32
CA LEU A 228 -5.24 2.90 -20.90
C LEU A 228 -5.02 4.33 -20.40
N ILE A 229 -3.91 4.97 -20.76
CA ILE A 229 -3.58 6.36 -20.40
C ILE A 229 -4.67 7.29 -20.95
N GLU A 230 -5.00 7.18 -22.24
CA GLU A 230 -6.06 7.98 -22.85
C GLU A 230 -7.41 7.81 -22.10
N SER A 231 -7.78 6.57 -21.80
CA SER A 231 -9.00 6.27 -21.05
C SER A 231 -8.99 6.89 -19.64
N LEU A 232 -7.86 6.84 -18.95
CA LEU A 232 -7.69 7.40 -17.61
C LEU A 232 -7.69 8.92 -17.63
N GLU A 233 -7.02 9.56 -18.59
CA GLU A 233 -6.99 11.01 -18.79
C GLU A 233 -8.39 11.55 -19.09
N LYS A 234 -9.12 10.88 -19.99
CA LYS A 234 -10.51 11.21 -20.28
C LYS A 234 -11.39 11.15 -19.04
N LYS A 235 -11.28 10.06 -18.28
CA LYS A 235 -12.08 9.86 -17.06
C LYS A 235 -11.71 10.86 -15.96
N ARG A 236 -10.42 11.11 -15.78
CA ARG A 236 -9.90 11.88 -14.65
C ARG A 236 -9.93 13.38 -14.93
N PHE A 237 -9.39 13.79 -16.06
CA PHE A 237 -9.22 15.21 -16.41
C PHE A 237 -10.26 15.71 -17.41
N GLY A 238 -11.05 14.84 -18.02
CA GLY A 238 -12.05 15.24 -19.03
C GLY A 238 -11.46 15.45 -20.41
N ARG A 239 -10.18 15.08 -20.65
CA ARG A 239 -9.52 15.20 -21.95
C ARG A 239 -10.24 14.40 -23.04
N HIS A 240 -10.08 14.82 -24.29
CA HIS A 240 -10.66 14.13 -25.46
C HIS A 240 -12.20 13.98 -25.42
N THR A 241 -12.89 14.66 -24.51
CA THR A 241 -14.35 14.73 -24.53
C THR A 241 -14.79 15.84 -25.48
N LYS A 242 -15.70 15.52 -26.42
CA LYS A 242 -16.39 16.58 -27.17
C LYS A 242 -17.16 17.44 -26.17
N HIS A 243 -16.70 18.68 -25.96
CA HIS A 243 -17.33 19.61 -25.04
C HIS A 243 -18.71 19.97 -25.60
N ARG A 244 -19.75 19.30 -25.08
CA ARG A 244 -21.12 19.78 -25.27
C ARG A 244 -21.29 20.95 -24.31
N ALA A 245 -21.77 22.09 -24.81
CA ALA A 245 -22.21 23.18 -23.94
C ALA A 245 -23.21 22.61 -22.94
N SER A 246 -22.76 22.36 -21.70
CA SER A 246 -23.62 21.84 -20.65
C SER A 246 -24.52 23.00 -20.21
N GLY A 247 -25.83 22.81 -20.34
CA GLY A 247 -26.78 23.59 -19.58
C GLY A 247 -26.42 23.59 -18.10
N ALA A 248 -26.78 24.60 -17.35
CA ALA A 248 -26.44 24.81 -15.95
C ALA A 248 -26.50 23.51 -15.19
N ALA A 249 -25.36 23.08 -14.63
CA ALA A 249 -25.28 21.84 -13.84
C ALA A 249 -26.21 21.99 -12.62
N SER A 250 -27.15 21.07 -12.47
CA SER A 250 -28.12 21.04 -11.36
C SER A 250 -27.46 20.77 -9.99
N ASP A 251 -26.22 20.26 -9.98
CA ASP A 251 -25.45 20.03 -8.76
C ASP A 251 -24.22 20.97 -8.71
N PRO A 252 -24.16 21.87 -7.72
CA PRO A 252 -23.01 22.77 -7.52
C PRO A 252 -21.68 22.06 -7.32
N ARG A 253 -21.69 20.76 -6.93
CA ARG A 253 -20.51 19.95 -6.74
C ARG A 253 -19.99 19.33 -8.03
N HIS A 254 -20.81 19.29 -9.06
CA HIS A 254 -20.41 18.74 -10.35
C HIS A 254 -19.40 19.64 -11.04
N ILE A 255 -18.21 19.12 -11.34
CA ILE A 255 -17.18 19.80 -12.10
C ILE A 255 -17.25 19.32 -13.56
N PRO A 256 -17.68 20.18 -14.52
CA PRO A 256 -17.75 19.82 -15.94
C PRO A 256 -16.41 19.35 -16.48
N SER A 257 -16.42 18.48 -17.49
CA SER A 257 -15.19 17.93 -18.09
C SER A 257 -14.28 19.00 -18.68
N ALA A 258 -14.85 20.02 -19.32
CA ALA A 258 -14.09 21.16 -19.84
C ALA A 258 -13.34 21.91 -18.74
N LEU A 259 -14.00 22.14 -17.60
CA LEU A 259 -13.39 22.83 -16.47
C LEU A 259 -12.33 21.97 -15.79
N ARG A 260 -12.52 20.65 -15.75
CA ARG A 260 -11.50 19.71 -15.26
C ARG A 260 -10.25 19.75 -16.14
N ASP A 261 -10.41 19.73 -17.45
CA ASP A 261 -9.30 19.78 -18.40
C ASP A 261 -8.55 21.12 -18.31
N GLU A 262 -9.27 22.24 -18.23
CA GLU A 262 -8.70 23.58 -18.06
C GLU A 262 -7.84 23.67 -16.79
N VAL A 263 -8.37 23.26 -15.64
CA VAL A 263 -7.64 23.28 -14.36
C VAL A 263 -6.46 22.32 -14.37
N ALA A 264 -6.63 21.11 -14.94
CA ALA A 264 -5.55 20.12 -15.01
C ALA A 264 -4.38 20.62 -15.87
N THR A 265 -4.69 21.28 -17.00
CA THR A 265 -3.68 21.88 -17.89
C THR A 265 -2.97 23.04 -17.21
N ARG A 266 -3.70 23.96 -16.60
CA ARG A 266 -3.15 25.11 -15.85
C ARG A 266 -2.20 24.65 -14.74
N ASP A 267 -2.59 23.64 -13.97
CA ASP A 267 -1.85 23.14 -12.81
C ASP A 267 -0.74 22.13 -13.19
N SER A 268 -0.60 21.82 -14.51
CA SER A 268 0.38 20.88 -15.07
C SER A 268 0.24 19.46 -14.51
N GLU A 269 -1.01 19.05 -14.18
CA GLU A 269 -1.33 17.74 -13.56
C GLU A 269 -0.48 17.45 -12.33
N GLN A 270 -0.23 18.45 -11.53
CA GLN A 270 0.62 18.39 -10.35
C GLN A 270 -0.06 19.11 -9.18
N CYS A 271 0.16 18.63 -7.97
CA CYS A 271 -0.31 19.31 -6.77
C CYS A 271 0.16 20.77 -6.74
N THR A 272 -0.77 21.69 -6.47
CA THR A 272 -0.48 23.13 -6.44
C THR A 272 -0.08 23.64 -5.07
N PHE A 273 -0.03 22.79 -4.06
CA PHE A 273 0.39 23.20 -2.71
C PHE A 273 1.83 23.68 -2.72
N VAL A 274 2.05 24.84 -2.09
CA VAL A 274 3.38 25.39 -1.83
C VAL A 274 3.51 25.61 -0.33
N SER A 275 4.59 25.13 0.26
CA SER A 275 4.89 25.33 1.68
C SER A 275 5.30 26.76 1.96
N GLU A 276 5.32 27.18 3.23
CA GLU A 276 5.82 28.51 3.67
C GLU A 276 7.29 28.74 3.27
N ALA A 277 8.08 27.67 3.13
CA ALA A 277 9.45 27.73 2.64
C ALA A 277 9.56 27.82 1.09
N GLY A 278 8.43 27.94 0.37
CA GLY A 278 8.41 28.01 -1.10
C GLY A 278 8.54 26.66 -1.82
N GLN A 279 8.55 25.53 -1.11
CA GLN A 279 8.61 24.21 -1.71
C GLN A 279 7.25 23.81 -2.29
N ARG A 280 7.16 23.66 -3.62
CA ARG A 280 5.98 23.11 -4.29
C ARG A 280 5.97 21.59 -4.17
N CYS A 281 4.80 21.00 -3.89
CA CYS A 281 4.60 19.57 -3.88
C CYS A 281 4.76 18.97 -5.28
N GLU A 282 5.59 17.96 -5.42
CA GLU A 282 5.87 17.28 -6.70
C GLU A 282 4.86 16.17 -7.05
N SER A 283 3.89 15.89 -6.19
CA SER A 283 2.96 14.78 -6.37
C SER A 283 2.06 15.00 -7.58
N ARG A 284 2.01 13.96 -8.44
CA ARG A 284 1.07 13.79 -9.55
C ARG A 284 0.09 12.64 -9.29
N HIS A 285 0.22 12.00 -8.14
CA HIS A 285 -0.56 10.82 -7.80
C HIS A 285 -1.88 11.18 -7.10
N ALA A 286 -2.96 10.53 -7.55
CA ALA A 286 -4.30 10.63 -6.95
C ALA A 286 -4.80 12.08 -6.74
N LEU A 287 -4.48 12.98 -7.68
CA LEU A 287 -4.89 14.39 -7.60
C LEU A 287 -6.42 14.52 -7.48
N GLU A 288 -6.86 15.45 -6.66
CA GLU A 288 -8.25 15.79 -6.39
C GLU A 288 -8.48 17.26 -6.72
N TYR A 289 -9.68 17.59 -7.24
CA TYR A 289 -10.08 18.99 -7.45
C TYR A 289 -10.58 19.56 -6.12
N ASP A 290 -9.91 20.59 -5.63
CA ASP A 290 -10.25 21.32 -4.41
C ASP A 290 -10.79 22.70 -4.74
N HIS A 291 -11.85 23.14 -4.03
CA HIS A 291 -12.34 24.51 -4.10
C HIS A 291 -11.53 25.40 -3.16
N ILE A 292 -10.83 26.40 -3.72
CA ILE A 292 -10.05 27.38 -2.96
C ILE A 292 -10.94 28.06 -1.91
N VAL A 293 -12.12 28.51 -2.29
CA VAL A 293 -13.20 28.90 -1.38
C VAL A 293 -14.21 27.75 -1.38
N PRO A 294 -14.41 27.05 -0.26
CA PRO A 294 -15.34 25.93 -0.17
C PRO A 294 -16.77 26.31 -0.57
N LEU A 295 -17.49 25.40 -1.21
CA LEU A 295 -18.90 25.62 -1.58
C LEU A 295 -19.77 25.96 -0.35
N ALA A 296 -19.47 25.37 0.81
CA ALA A 296 -20.14 25.67 2.08
C ALA A 296 -19.91 27.09 2.58
N GLN A 297 -18.92 27.80 2.03
CA GLN A 297 -18.58 29.19 2.35
C GLN A 297 -18.91 30.14 1.19
N GLY A 298 -19.79 29.72 0.27
CA GLY A 298 -20.21 30.53 -0.87
C GLY A 298 -19.29 30.47 -2.10
N GLY A 299 -18.31 29.58 -2.10
CA GLY A 299 -17.47 29.32 -3.27
C GLY A 299 -18.31 28.83 -4.46
N VAL A 300 -17.82 29.09 -5.67
CA VAL A 300 -18.46 28.65 -6.92
C VAL A 300 -17.53 27.75 -7.70
N THR A 301 -18.10 26.85 -8.50
CA THR A 301 -17.35 25.91 -9.36
C THR A 301 -16.94 26.62 -10.64
N ARG A 302 -15.75 27.25 -10.60
CA ARG A 302 -15.09 27.97 -11.71
C ARG A 302 -13.60 27.69 -11.69
N ALA A 303 -12.92 27.90 -12.82
CA ALA A 303 -11.48 27.62 -12.95
C ALA A 303 -10.64 28.33 -11.88
N GLU A 304 -10.94 29.60 -11.61
CA GLU A 304 -10.20 30.42 -10.65
C GLU A 304 -10.37 29.94 -9.20
N ASN A 305 -11.48 29.28 -8.92
CA ASN A 305 -11.77 28.75 -7.58
C ASN A 305 -11.47 27.24 -7.43
N LEU A 306 -10.93 26.60 -8.47
CA LEU A 306 -10.52 25.21 -8.46
C LEU A 306 -9.01 25.09 -8.55
N ARG A 307 -8.46 24.06 -7.89
CA ARG A 307 -7.04 23.70 -7.98
C ARG A 307 -6.88 22.19 -7.82
N LEU A 308 -5.72 21.66 -8.26
CA LEU A 308 -5.34 20.28 -8.03
C LEU A 308 -4.54 20.14 -6.75
N LEU A 309 -4.96 19.24 -5.87
CA LEU A 309 -4.21 18.85 -4.68
C LEU A 309 -4.04 17.32 -4.62
N CYS A 310 -2.90 16.85 -4.10
CA CYS A 310 -2.78 15.44 -3.72
C CYS A 310 -3.59 15.17 -2.44
N PRO A 311 -3.96 13.91 -2.13
CA PRO A 311 -4.81 13.60 -0.98
C PRO A 311 -4.26 14.14 0.35
N ALA A 312 -2.93 14.12 0.53
CA ALA A 312 -2.30 14.64 1.74
C ALA A 312 -2.52 16.15 1.91
N HIS A 313 -2.31 16.92 0.83
CA HIS A 313 -2.48 18.37 0.86
C HIS A 313 -3.94 18.79 0.84
N ASN A 314 -4.82 18.07 0.14
CA ASN A 314 -6.27 18.30 0.23
C ASN A 314 -6.75 18.13 1.67
N GLN A 315 -6.28 17.07 2.35
CA GLN A 315 -6.61 16.84 3.74
C GLN A 315 -5.98 17.88 4.67
N TYR A 316 -4.71 18.27 4.44
CA TYR A 316 -4.03 19.31 5.23
C TYR A 316 -4.76 20.64 5.15
N GLU A 317 -5.15 21.07 3.95
CA GLU A 317 -5.91 22.31 3.72
C GLU A 317 -7.31 22.25 4.37
N ALA A 318 -8.00 21.10 4.31
CA ALA A 318 -9.26 20.92 5.00
C ALA A 318 -9.10 20.99 6.52
N ASP A 319 -8.07 20.34 7.09
CA ASP A 319 -7.76 20.38 8.52
C ASP A 319 -7.40 21.81 8.98
N ARG A 320 -6.67 22.58 8.15
CA ARG A 320 -6.30 23.97 8.40
C ARG A 320 -7.50 24.92 8.42
N ARG A 321 -8.44 24.74 7.48
CA ARG A 321 -9.60 25.63 7.30
C ARG A 321 -10.77 25.31 8.21
N LEU A 322 -11.07 24.04 8.42
CA LEU A 322 -12.25 23.57 9.14
C LEU A 322 -11.94 23.10 10.56
N GLY A 323 -10.66 22.99 10.89
CA GLY A 323 -10.18 22.48 12.17
C GLY A 323 -10.04 20.95 12.19
N ARG A 324 -8.90 20.48 12.70
CA ARG A 324 -8.56 19.04 12.76
C ARG A 324 -9.59 18.21 13.54
N ALA A 325 -10.12 18.74 14.65
CA ALA A 325 -11.09 18.04 15.46
C ALA A 325 -12.40 17.79 14.69
N PHE A 326 -12.91 18.80 13.99
CA PHE A 326 -14.10 18.70 13.13
C PHE A 326 -13.89 17.68 12.00
N MET A 327 -12.76 17.76 11.30
CA MET A 327 -12.45 16.82 10.21
C MET A 327 -12.29 15.38 10.70
N ASN A 328 -11.69 15.17 11.88
CA ASN A 328 -11.58 13.85 12.49
C ASN A 328 -12.95 13.28 12.90
N ALA A 329 -13.83 14.09 13.47
CA ALA A 329 -15.20 13.68 13.82
C ALA A 329 -16.00 13.29 12.56
N ARG A 330 -15.82 14.03 11.45
CA ARG A 330 -16.45 13.73 10.17
C ARG A 330 -15.91 12.44 9.56
N ARG A 331 -14.59 12.21 9.58
CA ARG A 331 -13.97 10.97 9.12
C ARG A 331 -14.47 9.75 9.89
N LYS A 332 -14.55 9.85 11.22
CA LYS A 332 -15.11 8.77 12.05
C LYS A 332 -16.57 8.44 11.68
N ARG A 333 -17.38 9.45 11.36
CA ARG A 333 -18.77 9.25 10.90
C ARG A 333 -18.89 8.66 9.51
N HIS A 334 -17.92 8.92 8.64
CA HIS A 334 -17.87 8.43 7.26
C HIS A 334 -16.82 7.33 7.03
N ALA A 335 -16.11 6.91 8.10
CA ALA A 335 -15.28 5.72 8.01
C ALA A 335 -16.20 4.56 7.61
N PRO A 336 -15.97 3.93 6.46
CA PRO A 336 -16.76 2.76 6.13
C PRO A 336 -16.57 1.77 7.28
N LEU A 337 -17.67 1.17 7.75
CA LEU A 337 -17.70 0.06 8.73
C LEU A 337 -16.80 -1.13 8.30
N VAL A 338 -16.21 -1.04 7.13
CA VAL A 338 -15.40 -2.04 6.45
C VAL A 338 -14.07 -2.35 7.16
N ASN A 339 -13.53 -1.45 7.98
CA ASN A 339 -12.20 -1.71 8.60
C ASN A 339 -12.25 -2.52 9.90
N HIS A 340 -13.39 -2.57 10.60
CA HIS A 340 -13.51 -3.43 11.78
C HIS A 340 -13.83 -4.89 11.43
N ALA A 341 -14.42 -5.15 10.25
CA ALA A 341 -14.73 -6.51 9.80
C ALA A 341 -13.57 -7.22 9.08
N ARG A 342 -12.45 -6.53 8.80
CA ARG A 342 -11.31 -7.18 8.12
C ARG A 342 -10.56 -8.18 8.99
N ASN A 343 -10.59 -8.01 10.31
CA ASN A 343 -9.88 -8.86 11.28
C ASN A 343 -10.77 -9.25 12.45
N ALA A 344 -12.10 -9.34 12.27
CA ALA A 344 -13.03 -9.64 13.34
C ALA A 344 -12.91 -11.09 13.87
N PHE A 345 -12.31 -11.98 13.10
CA PHE A 345 -12.04 -13.40 13.44
C PHE A 345 -10.92 -13.94 12.55
N PRO A 346 -10.21 -15.01 12.94
CA PRO A 346 -9.00 -15.49 12.25
C PRO A 346 -9.15 -15.72 10.74
N ASP A 347 -10.30 -16.22 10.28
CA ASP A 347 -10.55 -16.60 8.89
C ASP A 347 -11.42 -15.59 8.13
N ALA A 348 -11.45 -14.34 8.56
CA ALA A 348 -12.33 -13.31 8.01
C ALA A 348 -12.10 -13.05 6.50
N GLU A 349 -10.87 -13.20 6.02
CA GLU A 349 -10.52 -13.00 4.62
C GLU A 349 -11.00 -14.15 3.73
N ASP A 350 -10.92 -15.38 4.23
CA ASP A 350 -11.41 -16.57 3.55
C ASP A 350 -12.95 -16.55 3.43
N VAL A 351 -13.64 -16.17 4.50
CA VAL A 351 -15.11 -15.99 4.48
C VAL A 351 -15.49 -14.91 3.48
N ARG A 352 -14.80 -13.79 3.45
CA ARG A 352 -15.05 -12.72 2.48
C ARG A 352 -14.83 -13.19 1.04
N ALA A 353 -13.72 -13.86 0.76
CA ALA A 353 -13.41 -14.40 -0.56
C ALA A 353 -14.48 -15.39 -1.03
N ALA A 354 -14.92 -16.27 -0.14
CA ALA A 354 -16.00 -17.21 -0.42
C ALA A 354 -17.34 -16.50 -0.73
N LEU A 355 -17.70 -15.45 0.02
CA LEU A 355 -18.93 -14.67 -0.24
C LEU A 355 -18.89 -13.96 -1.61
N VAL A 356 -17.72 -13.41 -2.00
CA VAL A 356 -17.54 -12.83 -3.35
C VAL A 356 -17.74 -13.90 -4.42
N THR A 357 -17.14 -15.08 -4.24
CA THR A 357 -17.25 -16.21 -5.18
C THR A 357 -18.70 -16.69 -5.34
N VAL A 358 -19.49 -16.65 -4.27
CA VAL A 358 -20.91 -17.03 -4.26
C VAL A 358 -21.84 -15.91 -4.76
N GLY A 359 -21.27 -14.75 -5.17
CA GLY A 359 -22.02 -13.67 -5.82
C GLY A 359 -22.68 -12.68 -4.86
N PHE A 360 -22.11 -12.43 -3.69
CA PHE A 360 -22.53 -11.32 -2.84
C PHE A 360 -22.04 -9.99 -3.41
N SER A 361 -22.92 -8.99 -3.48
CA SER A 361 -22.53 -7.63 -3.84
C SER A 361 -21.69 -6.97 -2.73
N LYS A 362 -20.93 -5.91 -3.07
CA LYS A 362 -20.13 -5.16 -2.09
C LYS A 362 -20.96 -4.64 -0.91
N GLU A 363 -22.21 -4.29 -1.14
CA GLU A 363 -23.16 -3.79 -0.13
C GLU A 363 -23.67 -4.90 0.79
N GLN A 364 -23.73 -6.14 0.30
CA GLN A 364 -24.17 -7.31 1.05
C GLN A 364 -23.06 -7.95 1.88
N ILE A 365 -21.78 -7.73 1.52
CA ILE A 365 -20.64 -8.32 2.23
C ILE A 365 -20.48 -7.73 3.63
N ALA A 366 -20.64 -6.42 3.81
CA ALA A 366 -20.44 -5.79 5.11
C ALA A 366 -21.37 -6.34 6.21
N PRO A 367 -22.71 -6.37 6.03
CA PRO A 367 -23.61 -6.95 7.02
C PRO A 367 -23.42 -8.47 7.19
N ALA A 368 -23.04 -9.20 6.14
CA ALA A 368 -22.74 -10.62 6.23
C ALA A 368 -21.49 -10.91 7.07
N MET A 369 -20.46 -10.07 6.97
CA MET A 369 -19.24 -10.18 7.78
C MET A 369 -19.49 -9.79 9.23
N GLU A 370 -20.37 -8.82 9.50
CA GLU A 370 -20.78 -8.45 10.85
C GLU A 370 -21.54 -9.60 11.54
N PHE A 371 -22.46 -10.25 10.82
CA PHE A 371 -23.12 -11.46 11.29
C PHE A 371 -22.11 -12.59 11.58
N ALA A 372 -21.14 -12.82 10.68
CA ALA A 372 -20.09 -13.81 10.87
C ALA A 372 -19.23 -13.52 12.11
N ALA A 373 -18.96 -12.27 12.41
CA ALA A 373 -18.21 -11.87 13.60
C ALA A 373 -18.95 -12.14 14.90
N GLY A 374 -20.28 -12.14 14.88
CA GLY A 374 -21.13 -12.49 16.03
C GLY A 374 -21.23 -13.99 16.32
N LEU A 375 -20.71 -14.86 15.46
CA LEU A 375 -20.68 -16.30 15.68
C LEU A 375 -19.54 -16.69 16.65
N PRO A 376 -19.66 -17.83 17.38
CA PRO A 376 -18.61 -18.30 18.30
C PRO A 376 -17.21 -18.32 17.68
N SER A 377 -16.19 -18.03 18.47
CA SER A 377 -14.79 -17.94 18.02
C SER A 377 -14.26 -19.24 17.39
N GLU A 378 -14.78 -20.37 17.81
CA GLU A 378 -14.42 -21.71 17.33
C GLU A 378 -15.06 -22.08 15.98
N THR A 379 -15.97 -21.23 15.45
CA THR A 379 -16.67 -21.51 14.19
C THR A 379 -15.70 -21.33 13.01
N SER A 380 -15.49 -22.39 12.23
CA SER A 380 -14.61 -22.37 11.06
C SER A 380 -15.15 -21.51 9.89
N ALA A 381 -14.28 -21.07 8.98
CA ALA A 381 -14.68 -20.28 7.80
C ALA A 381 -15.82 -20.93 6.98
N PRO A 382 -15.77 -22.23 6.64
CA PRO A 382 -16.88 -22.89 5.91
C PRO A 382 -18.22 -22.88 6.66
N GLU A 383 -18.19 -22.99 7.99
CA GLU A 383 -19.42 -22.95 8.81
C GLU A 383 -20.01 -21.54 8.87
N ARG A 384 -19.17 -20.52 8.98
CA ARG A 384 -19.58 -19.11 8.92
C ARG A 384 -20.24 -18.81 7.58
N VAL A 385 -19.66 -19.22 6.46
CA VAL A 385 -20.25 -19.07 5.13
C VAL A 385 -21.59 -19.78 5.03
N ARG A 386 -21.71 -21.02 5.52
CA ARG A 386 -23.01 -21.76 5.54
C ARG A 386 -24.07 -21.05 6.38
N ALA A 387 -23.70 -20.46 7.52
CA ALA A 387 -24.61 -19.71 8.37
C ALA A 387 -25.14 -18.46 7.65
N ILE A 388 -24.27 -17.71 6.97
CA ILE A 388 -24.65 -16.54 6.16
C ILE A 388 -25.60 -16.93 5.02
N LEU A 389 -25.29 -18.02 4.31
CA LEU A 389 -26.14 -18.51 3.22
C LEU A 389 -27.53 -18.94 3.69
N ARG A 390 -27.63 -19.57 4.88
CA ARG A 390 -28.91 -19.92 5.50
C ARG A 390 -29.72 -18.67 5.86
N LEU A 391 -29.09 -17.66 6.42
CA LEU A 391 -29.73 -16.39 6.75
C LEU A 391 -30.30 -15.71 5.48
N ARG A 392 -29.50 -15.65 4.41
CA ARG A 392 -29.93 -15.11 3.12
C ARG A 392 -31.13 -15.86 2.53
N ALA A 393 -31.11 -17.18 2.60
CA ALA A 393 -32.22 -18.02 2.12
C ALA A 393 -33.50 -17.82 2.93
N ALA A 394 -33.41 -17.63 4.25
CA ALA A 394 -34.53 -17.31 5.13
C ALA A 394 -35.16 -15.96 4.77
N SER A 395 -34.34 -14.91 4.65
CA SER A 395 -34.79 -13.56 4.27
C SER A 395 -35.45 -13.52 2.89
N GLN A 396 -34.99 -14.33 1.94
CA GLN A 396 -35.60 -14.43 0.61
C GLN A 396 -36.96 -15.14 0.66
N ARG A 397 -37.13 -16.11 1.54
CA ARG A 397 -38.46 -16.80 1.73
C ARG A 397 -39.47 -15.86 2.37
N GLU A 398 -39.11 -15.06 3.35
CA GLU A 398 -39.96 -14.07 3.98
C GLU A 398 -40.41 -12.96 3.00
N ALA A 399 -39.52 -12.53 2.11
CA ALA A 399 -39.85 -11.54 1.07
C ALA A 399 -40.87 -12.06 0.01
N VAL A 400 -40.94 -13.38 -0.20
CA VAL A 400 -41.86 -14.01 -1.16
C VAL A 400 -43.27 -14.22 -0.53
N VAL A 401 -43.36 -14.30 0.79
CA VAL A 401 -44.60 -14.58 1.52
C VAL A 401 -45.39 -13.31 1.88
N SER A 402 -44.83 -12.12 1.81
CA SER A 402 -45.52 -10.87 2.06
C SER A 402 -46.43 -10.49 0.87
N PRO A 403 -47.77 -10.44 1.02
CA PRO A 403 -48.68 -10.05 -0.06
C PRO A 403 -48.49 -8.56 -0.38
N ARG A 404 -48.40 -8.21 -1.65
CA ARG A 404 -48.41 -6.81 -2.13
C ARG A 404 -49.72 -6.14 -1.61
N PRO A 405 -49.63 -4.92 -1.02
CA PRO A 405 -50.85 -4.19 -0.67
C PRO A 405 -51.64 -3.90 -1.94
N GLY A 406 -52.94 -4.29 -1.89
CA GLY A 406 -53.86 -4.31 -3.00
C GLY A 406 -53.99 -2.99 -3.73
N GLY A 407 -54.02 -3.10 -5.06
CA GLY A 407 -54.41 -2.02 -5.95
C GLY A 407 -55.82 -1.58 -5.67
N ARG A 408 -56.03 -0.27 -5.52
CA ARG A 408 -57.37 0.34 -5.54
C ARG A 408 -57.97 0.11 -6.93
N GLY A 409 -59.13 -0.54 -6.96
CA GLY A 409 -59.98 -0.68 -8.13
C GLY A 409 -60.53 0.66 -8.62
N PRO A 410 -60.97 0.74 -9.86
CA PRO A 410 -61.47 1.98 -10.46
C PRO A 410 -62.85 2.35 -9.90
N ALA A 411 -63.05 3.61 -9.61
CA ALA A 411 -64.34 4.21 -9.36
C ALA A 411 -65.13 4.30 -10.67
N GLU A 412 -66.29 3.68 -10.73
CA GLU A 412 -67.40 3.93 -11.69
C GLU A 412 -68.54 4.70 -11.01
N PRO A 413 -69.48 5.23 -11.80
CA PRO A 413 -69.43 6.44 -12.61
C PRO A 413 -70.09 7.63 -11.91
#